data_f96651cc88ce7bdc2c349e7e9aee3e35
#
_entry.id   f96651cc88ce7bdc2c349e7e9aee3e35
#
_cell.length_a   1.000
_cell.length_b   1.000
_cell.length_c   1.000
_cell.angle_alpha   90.00
_cell.angle_beta   90.00
_cell.angle_gamma   90.00
#
_symmetry.space_group_name_H-M   'P 1'
#
loop_
_entity.id
_entity.type
_entity.pdbx_description
1 polymer ?
#
loop_
_entity_poly.entity_id
_entity_poly.type
_entity_poly.pdbx_seq_one_letter_code
_entity_poly.pdbx_strand_id
1 'polypeptide(L)'
;MEISNKNVIVTGGANGIGKALAKAFKNAGASYILIADLDETEGQRTADELGIKFKKTDVSSESDIIELIATANNDAQSIDIFCSNAGIGGAPMLLDVSTEDWQNIWEINVMSHIYAAKNVLPQMIEKGSGYLMNTASAAGLLTQVGAAPYSVTKAAALSLAEWIKITYGNKGIGVSCLCPQAVKTAMTANGAGTAGVDGMIEPEECAAAVIEAIEKEQFLITPHGEVLEYINRKANNYDRWISGMQRLQEKYEEFYGDLLKDK
;
A
#
# COMPACT_ATOMS: atom_id res chain seq x y z
N MET A 1 -6.56 -13.35 11.76
CA MET A 1 -6.58 -14.53 10.85
C MET A 1 -5.25 -15.26 10.96
N GLU A 2 -5.21 -16.58 11.13
CA GLU A 2 -3.97 -17.36 11.06
C GLU A 2 -3.45 -17.40 9.61
N ILE A 3 -2.13 -17.24 9.42
CA ILE A 3 -1.52 -17.17 8.08
C ILE A 3 -1.07 -18.55 7.57
N SER A 4 -0.78 -19.48 8.50
CA SER A 4 -0.39 -20.84 8.13
C SER A 4 -1.41 -21.50 7.19
N ASN A 5 -0.93 -22.12 6.13
CA ASN A 5 -1.73 -22.78 5.09
C ASN A 5 -2.65 -21.85 4.28
N LYS A 6 -2.40 -20.54 4.25
CA LYS A 6 -3.17 -19.57 3.45
C LYS A 6 -2.59 -19.37 2.06
N ASN A 7 -3.46 -19.00 1.12
CA ASN A 7 -3.14 -18.65 -0.25
C ASN A 7 -3.15 -17.13 -0.38
N VAL A 8 -2.00 -16.56 -0.76
CA VAL A 8 -1.74 -15.13 -0.70
C VAL A 8 -1.38 -14.57 -2.08
N ILE A 9 -1.97 -13.44 -2.43
CA ILE A 9 -1.53 -12.60 -3.56
C ILE A 9 -0.92 -11.31 -2.99
N VAL A 10 0.21 -10.88 -3.58
CA VAL A 10 0.85 -9.59 -3.26
C VAL A 10 1.14 -8.83 -4.55
N THR A 11 0.50 -7.67 -4.77
CA THR A 11 0.82 -6.77 -5.89
C THR A 11 1.99 -5.84 -5.54
N GLY A 12 2.78 -5.44 -6.55
CA GLY A 12 4.03 -4.71 -6.32
C GLY A 12 5.06 -5.59 -5.60
N GLY A 13 5.08 -6.89 -5.92
CA GLY A 13 5.82 -7.91 -5.18
C GLY A 13 7.28 -8.07 -5.60
N ALA A 14 7.73 -7.41 -6.66
CA ALA A 14 9.09 -7.52 -7.16
C ALA A 14 10.14 -6.96 -6.19
N ASN A 15 9.82 -5.87 -5.51
CA ASN A 15 10.76 -5.11 -4.68
C ASN A 15 10.13 -4.54 -3.39
N GLY A 16 10.95 -3.91 -2.57
CA GLY A 16 10.53 -3.08 -1.44
C GLY A 16 9.59 -3.79 -0.46
N ILE A 17 8.51 -3.10 -0.07
CA ILE A 17 7.52 -3.61 0.88
C ILE A 17 6.86 -4.89 0.36
N GLY A 18 6.52 -4.95 -0.95
CA GLY A 18 5.86 -6.13 -1.53
C GLY A 18 6.71 -7.38 -1.48
N LYS A 19 8.01 -7.29 -1.80
CA LYS A 19 8.97 -8.40 -1.64
C LYS A 19 9.10 -8.82 -0.18
N ALA A 20 9.21 -7.85 0.72
CA ALA A 20 9.30 -8.12 2.16
C ALA A 20 8.02 -8.81 2.69
N LEU A 21 6.83 -8.38 2.24
CA LEU A 21 5.56 -9.04 2.54
C LEU A 21 5.54 -10.50 2.07
N ALA A 22 5.91 -10.75 0.80
CA ALA A 22 5.95 -12.10 0.25
C ALA A 22 6.87 -13.02 1.07
N LYS A 23 8.05 -12.52 1.45
CA LYS A 23 9.00 -13.23 2.33
C LYS A 23 8.41 -13.49 3.72
N ALA A 24 7.74 -12.50 4.32
CA ALA A 24 7.12 -12.62 5.63
C ALA A 24 5.96 -13.63 5.63
N PHE A 25 5.09 -13.61 4.61
CA PHE A 25 4.04 -14.62 4.45
C PHE A 25 4.60 -16.03 4.30
N LYS A 26 5.68 -16.19 3.51
CA LYS A 26 6.36 -17.50 3.40
C LYS A 26 6.86 -17.99 4.75
N ASN A 27 7.51 -17.13 5.52
CA ASN A 27 8.03 -17.46 6.84
C ASN A 27 6.91 -17.77 7.84
N ALA A 28 5.73 -17.15 7.69
CA ALA A 28 4.54 -17.43 8.49
C ALA A 28 3.78 -18.69 8.06
N GLY A 29 4.28 -19.44 7.07
CA GLY A 29 3.74 -20.73 6.66
C GLY A 29 2.58 -20.66 5.66
N ALA A 30 2.46 -19.58 4.88
CA ALA A 30 1.53 -19.55 3.76
C ALA A 30 1.85 -20.68 2.76
N SER A 31 0.81 -21.39 2.30
CA SER A 31 0.97 -22.57 1.42
C SER A 31 1.18 -22.20 -0.04
N TYR A 32 0.62 -21.07 -0.46
CA TYR A 32 0.75 -20.54 -1.81
C TYR A 32 0.96 -19.03 -1.76
N ILE A 33 1.91 -18.52 -2.52
CA ILE A 33 2.17 -17.10 -2.65
C ILE A 33 2.38 -16.79 -4.13
N LEU A 34 1.57 -15.87 -4.64
CA LEU A 34 1.70 -15.32 -5.99
C LEU A 34 2.00 -13.83 -5.88
N ILE A 35 3.20 -13.45 -6.29
CA ILE A 35 3.53 -12.03 -6.43
C ILE A 35 3.19 -11.54 -7.84
N ALA A 36 2.73 -10.31 -7.93
CA ALA A 36 2.38 -9.64 -9.18
C ALA A 36 3.11 -8.30 -9.28
N ASP A 37 3.70 -8.02 -10.43
CA ASP A 37 4.42 -6.77 -10.69
C ASP A 37 4.44 -6.46 -12.18
N LEU A 38 4.65 -5.20 -12.55
CA LEU A 38 4.86 -4.79 -13.94
C LEU A 38 6.27 -5.16 -14.41
N ASP A 39 7.26 -5.12 -13.50
CA ASP A 39 8.64 -5.52 -13.78
C ASP A 39 8.77 -7.04 -13.77
N GLU A 40 8.73 -7.61 -14.99
CA GLU A 40 8.81 -9.04 -15.21
C GLU A 40 10.16 -9.62 -14.75
N THR A 41 11.26 -8.90 -15.00
CA THR A 41 12.62 -9.39 -14.69
C THR A 41 12.84 -9.47 -13.18
N GLU A 42 12.55 -8.40 -12.46
CA GLU A 42 12.71 -8.37 -11.01
C GLU A 42 11.66 -9.23 -10.29
N GLY A 43 10.44 -9.29 -10.83
CA GLY A 43 9.38 -10.14 -10.30
C GLY A 43 9.74 -11.62 -10.38
N GLN A 44 10.25 -12.09 -11.53
CA GLN A 44 10.70 -13.46 -11.68
C GLN A 44 11.92 -13.77 -10.80
N ARG A 45 12.89 -12.85 -10.74
CA ARG A 45 14.05 -13.00 -9.86
C ARG A 45 13.66 -13.15 -8.39
N THR A 46 12.72 -12.32 -7.92
CA THR A 46 12.22 -12.39 -6.55
C THR A 46 11.43 -13.69 -6.30
N ALA A 47 10.63 -14.13 -7.25
CA ALA A 47 9.90 -15.39 -7.14
C ALA A 47 10.85 -16.60 -7.06
N ASP A 48 11.89 -16.63 -7.88
CA ASP A 48 12.91 -17.69 -7.87
C ASP A 48 13.70 -17.70 -6.54
N GLU A 49 14.13 -16.52 -6.07
CA GLU A 49 14.82 -16.36 -4.79
C GLU A 49 14.00 -16.88 -3.61
N LEU A 50 12.72 -16.56 -3.61
CA LEU A 50 11.82 -16.96 -2.54
C LEU A 50 11.17 -18.33 -2.75
N GLY A 51 11.31 -18.97 -3.93
CA GLY A 51 10.63 -20.22 -4.27
C GLY A 51 9.10 -20.09 -4.22
N ILE A 52 8.56 -19.01 -4.81
CA ILE A 52 7.14 -18.68 -4.90
C ILE A 52 6.74 -18.45 -6.36
N LYS A 53 5.49 -18.07 -6.62
CA LYS A 53 5.00 -17.81 -7.99
C LYS A 53 5.06 -16.32 -8.33
N PHE A 54 5.23 -16.04 -9.62
CA PHE A 54 5.16 -14.69 -10.20
C PHE A 54 4.20 -14.65 -11.38
N LYS A 55 3.50 -13.52 -11.51
CA LYS A 55 2.74 -13.17 -12.71
C LYS A 55 2.96 -11.70 -13.06
N LYS A 56 3.40 -11.42 -14.29
CA LYS A 56 3.43 -10.05 -14.80
C LYS A 56 2.01 -9.50 -14.82
N THR A 57 1.82 -8.33 -14.22
CA THR A 57 0.50 -7.73 -14.04
C THR A 57 0.62 -6.20 -14.01
N ASP A 58 -0.14 -5.54 -14.86
CA ASP A 58 -0.37 -4.10 -14.74
C ASP A 58 -1.59 -3.88 -13.84
N VAL A 59 -1.36 -3.34 -12.65
CA VAL A 59 -2.45 -3.13 -11.68
C VAL A 59 -3.42 -2.03 -12.08
N SER A 60 -3.07 -1.16 -13.04
CA SER A 60 -3.98 -0.15 -13.62
C SER A 60 -4.98 -0.76 -14.60
N SER A 61 -4.78 -2.01 -15.00
CA SER A 61 -5.67 -2.79 -15.89
C SER A 61 -6.56 -3.73 -15.09
N GLU A 62 -7.89 -3.50 -15.10
CA GLU A 62 -8.84 -4.40 -14.44
C GLU A 62 -8.76 -5.82 -15.04
N SER A 63 -8.52 -5.96 -16.35
CA SER A 63 -8.37 -7.27 -17.00
C SER A 63 -7.17 -8.05 -16.46
N ASP A 64 -6.05 -7.39 -16.21
CA ASP A 64 -4.85 -8.04 -15.65
C ASP A 64 -5.09 -8.51 -14.21
N ILE A 65 -5.81 -7.73 -13.40
CA ILE A 65 -6.22 -8.13 -12.05
C ILE A 65 -7.16 -9.36 -12.10
N ILE A 66 -8.11 -9.40 -13.04
CA ILE A 66 -8.98 -10.57 -13.24
C ILE A 66 -8.14 -11.80 -13.58
N GLU A 67 -7.19 -11.66 -14.51
CA GLU A 67 -6.30 -12.76 -14.88
C GLU A 67 -5.37 -13.22 -13.74
N LEU A 68 -4.89 -12.28 -12.91
CA LEU A 68 -4.11 -12.58 -11.71
C LEU A 68 -4.92 -13.45 -10.75
N ILE A 69 -6.15 -13.04 -10.46
CA ILE A 69 -7.07 -13.76 -9.58
C ILE A 69 -7.42 -15.14 -10.15
N ALA A 70 -7.68 -15.23 -11.45
CA ALA A 70 -7.94 -16.50 -12.14
C ALA A 70 -6.74 -17.44 -12.07
N THR A 71 -5.52 -16.93 -12.25
CA THR A 71 -4.28 -17.72 -12.11
C THR A 71 -4.14 -18.30 -10.71
N ALA A 72 -4.33 -17.48 -9.65
CA ALA A 72 -4.26 -17.96 -8.27
C ALA A 72 -5.35 -19.02 -7.95
N ASN A 73 -6.58 -18.83 -8.45
CA ASN A 73 -7.66 -19.79 -8.26
C ASN A 73 -7.40 -21.12 -8.99
N ASN A 74 -6.78 -21.09 -10.16
CA ASN A 74 -6.41 -22.31 -10.88
C ASN A 74 -5.28 -23.08 -10.17
N ASP A 75 -4.32 -22.37 -9.60
CA ASP A 75 -3.17 -22.97 -8.91
C ASP A 75 -3.50 -23.47 -7.50
N ALA A 76 -4.30 -22.70 -6.76
CA ALA A 76 -4.53 -22.89 -5.32
C ALA A 76 -6.01 -23.03 -4.91
N GLN A 77 -6.93 -23.12 -5.86
CA GLN A 77 -8.38 -23.28 -5.69
C GLN A 77 -9.12 -22.12 -5.02
N SER A 78 -8.48 -21.31 -4.18
CA SER A 78 -9.09 -20.13 -3.55
C SER A 78 -8.03 -19.16 -3.06
N ILE A 79 -8.39 -17.90 -2.93
CA ILE A 79 -7.54 -16.86 -2.36
C ILE A 79 -8.04 -16.58 -0.93
N ASP A 80 -7.11 -16.59 0.03
CA ASP A 80 -7.41 -16.27 1.43
C ASP A 80 -7.03 -14.83 1.76
N ILE A 81 -5.87 -14.35 1.26
CA ILE A 81 -5.35 -13.02 1.53
C ILE A 81 -4.97 -12.35 0.22
N PHE A 82 -5.48 -11.14 0.00
CA PHE A 82 -5.06 -10.29 -1.12
C PHE A 82 -4.41 -9.00 -0.60
N CYS A 83 -3.10 -8.86 -0.84
CA CYS A 83 -2.34 -7.67 -0.49
C CYS A 83 -2.27 -6.73 -1.71
N SER A 84 -3.12 -5.71 -1.73
CA SER A 84 -3.10 -4.64 -2.71
C SER A 84 -2.05 -3.61 -2.28
N ASN A 85 -0.80 -3.83 -2.73
CA ASN A 85 0.36 -3.08 -2.25
C ASN A 85 1.02 -2.22 -3.34
N ALA A 86 0.88 -2.55 -4.62
CA ALA A 86 1.45 -1.75 -5.70
C ALA A 86 1.03 -0.28 -5.60
N GLY A 87 1.96 0.60 -5.90
CA GLY A 87 1.72 2.04 -5.88
C GLY A 87 2.93 2.84 -6.34
N ILE A 88 2.69 4.06 -6.77
CA ILE A 88 3.72 5.00 -7.21
C ILE A 88 3.65 6.30 -6.43
N GLY A 89 4.81 6.99 -6.35
CA GLY A 89 4.86 8.40 -5.97
C GLY A 89 4.32 9.30 -7.08
N GLY A 90 4.13 10.57 -6.79
CA GLY A 90 3.68 11.57 -7.77
C GLY A 90 4.55 12.80 -7.78
N ALA A 91 4.32 13.68 -8.76
CA ALA A 91 4.96 14.98 -8.82
C ALA A 91 4.61 15.83 -7.57
N PRO A 92 5.52 16.72 -7.13
CA PRO A 92 5.41 17.30 -5.80
C PRO A 92 4.30 18.34 -5.67
N MET A 93 4.11 19.22 -6.66
CA MET A 93 3.25 20.39 -6.52
C MET A 93 2.01 20.32 -7.40
N LEU A 94 0.86 20.75 -6.86
CA LEU A 94 -0.42 20.69 -7.55
C LEU A 94 -0.43 21.37 -8.93
N LEU A 95 0.22 22.55 -9.03
CA LEU A 95 0.19 23.35 -10.25
C LEU A 95 1.09 22.83 -11.36
N ASP A 96 2.06 21.96 -11.01
CA ASP A 96 3.07 21.43 -11.94
C ASP A 96 2.70 20.02 -12.43
N VAL A 97 1.61 19.44 -11.91
CA VAL A 97 1.17 18.10 -12.29
C VAL A 97 0.21 18.17 -13.46
N SER A 98 0.52 17.46 -14.54
CA SER A 98 -0.40 17.33 -15.67
C SER A 98 -1.66 16.53 -15.28
N THR A 99 -2.75 16.76 -16.00
CA THR A 99 -3.98 15.95 -15.83
C THR A 99 -3.72 14.46 -16.11
N GLU A 100 -2.82 14.15 -17.05
CA GLU A 100 -2.43 12.80 -17.39
C GLU A 100 -1.68 12.12 -16.23
N ASP A 101 -0.74 12.81 -15.59
CA ASP A 101 -0.04 12.31 -14.40
C ASP A 101 -0.99 12.08 -13.22
N TRP A 102 -1.97 13.02 -13.03
CA TRP A 102 -3.05 12.83 -12.05
C TRP A 102 -3.85 11.57 -12.32
N GLN A 103 -4.22 11.34 -13.57
CA GLN A 103 -4.98 10.16 -13.96
C GLN A 103 -4.16 8.88 -13.74
N ASN A 104 -2.89 8.89 -14.15
CA ASN A 104 -1.99 7.75 -14.01
C ASN A 104 -1.81 7.34 -12.54
N ILE A 105 -1.51 8.31 -11.64
CA ILE A 105 -1.37 7.99 -10.21
C ILE A 105 -2.70 7.52 -9.59
N TRP A 106 -3.84 8.04 -10.08
CA TRP A 106 -5.16 7.60 -9.63
C TRP A 106 -5.44 6.15 -10.02
N GLU A 107 -5.18 5.78 -11.27
CA GLU A 107 -5.36 4.40 -11.76
C GLU A 107 -4.52 3.42 -10.95
N ILE A 108 -3.26 3.74 -10.69
CA ILE A 108 -2.35 2.85 -9.97
C ILE A 108 -2.64 2.83 -8.46
N ASN A 109 -2.83 3.98 -7.81
CA ASN A 109 -2.91 4.05 -6.34
C ASN A 109 -4.33 3.89 -5.79
N VAL A 110 -5.38 4.01 -6.63
CA VAL A 110 -6.78 3.92 -6.20
C VAL A 110 -7.53 2.83 -6.94
N MET A 111 -7.56 2.90 -8.29
CA MET A 111 -8.36 1.95 -9.07
C MET A 111 -7.85 0.53 -8.93
N SER A 112 -6.54 0.32 -8.80
CA SER A 112 -5.97 -1.00 -8.53
C SER A 112 -6.57 -1.69 -7.28
N HIS A 113 -6.74 -0.93 -6.20
CA HIS A 113 -7.38 -1.43 -4.97
C HIS A 113 -8.87 -1.74 -5.20
N ILE A 114 -9.56 -0.91 -5.99
CA ILE A 114 -10.98 -1.12 -6.35
C ILE A 114 -11.11 -2.37 -7.22
N TYR A 115 -10.27 -2.53 -8.25
CA TYR A 115 -10.28 -3.71 -9.13
C TYR A 115 -10.01 -4.99 -8.34
N ALA A 116 -9.01 -4.98 -7.46
CA ALA A 116 -8.70 -6.12 -6.59
C ALA A 116 -9.90 -6.48 -5.70
N ALA A 117 -10.44 -5.52 -4.96
CA ALA A 117 -11.57 -5.75 -4.06
C ALA A 117 -12.81 -6.24 -4.81
N LYS A 118 -13.19 -5.58 -5.91
CA LYS A 118 -14.37 -5.91 -6.72
C LYS A 118 -14.33 -7.35 -7.24
N ASN A 119 -13.15 -7.81 -7.64
CA ASN A 119 -12.98 -9.11 -8.28
C ASN A 119 -12.64 -10.26 -7.30
N VAL A 120 -12.13 -9.98 -6.08
CA VAL A 120 -11.83 -11.04 -5.10
C VAL A 120 -12.90 -11.19 -4.02
N LEU A 121 -13.59 -10.11 -3.62
CA LEU A 121 -14.60 -10.14 -2.55
C LEU A 121 -15.74 -11.12 -2.80
N PRO A 122 -16.30 -11.29 -4.03
CA PRO A 122 -17.40 -12.22 -4.24
C PRO A 122 -17.08 -13.64 -3.75
N GLN A 123 -15.93 -14.21 -4.12
CA GLN A 123 -15.51 -15.54 -3.67
C GLN A 123 -15.22 -15.62 -2.17
N MET A 124 -14.64 -14.54 -1.58
CA MET A 124 -14.39 -14.48 -0.15
C MET A 124 -15.68 -14.41 0.67
N ILE A 125 -16.68 -13.64 0.20
CA ILE A 125 -17.99 -13.53 0.84
C ILE A 125 -18.76 -14.86 0.75
N GLU A 126 -18.73 -15.52 -0.42
CA GLU A 126 -19.35 -16.84 -0.60
C GLU A 126 -18.74 -17.89 0.33
N LYS A 127 -17.41 -17.85 0.48
CA LYS A 127 -16.66 -18.70 1.41
C LYS A 127 -16.91 -18.34 2.89
N GLY A 128 -17.39 -17.11 3.18
CA GLY A 128 -17.52 -16.58 4.53
C GLY A 128 -16.18 -16.28 5.21
N SER A 129 -15.09 -16.19 4.45
CA SER A 129 -13.73 -15.95 4.97
C SER A 129 -12.83 -15.35 3.90
N GLY A 130 -12.12 -14.29 4.23
CA GLY A 130 -11.12 -13.68 3.37
C GLY A 130 -10.46 -12.49 4.06
N TYR A 131 -9.34 -12.04 3.52
CA TYR A 131 -8.61 -10.90 4.07
C TYR A 131 -8.07 -9.98 2.97
N LEU A 132 -8.32 -8.69 3.10
CA LEU A 132 -7.75 -7.65 2.25
C LEU A 132 -6.74 -6.82 3.05
N MET A 133 -5.52 -6.69 2.54
CA MET A 133 -4.51 -5.79 3.06
C MET A 133 -4.21 -4.71 2.02
N ASN A 134 -4.49 -3.46 2.34
CA ASN A 134 -4.28 -2.33 1.46
C ASN A 134 -3.08 -1.50 1.93
N THR A 135 -2.15 -1.18 1.04
CA THR A 135 -1.05 -0.27 1.33
C THR A 135 -1.44 1.16 0.96
N ALA A 136 -1.87 1.94 1.96
CA ALA A 136 -2.03 3.38 1.85
C ALA A 136 -0.70 4.11 2.16
N SER A 137 -0.69 5.04 3.08
CA SER A 137 0.47 5.78 3.59
C SER A 137 0.05 6.66 4.76
N ALA A 138 0.98 7.07 5.61
CA ALA A 138 0.79 8.18 6.53
C ALA A 138 0.38 9.48 5.79
N ALA A 139 0.78 9.64 4.51
CA ALA A 139 0.32 10.73 3.65
C ALA A 139 -1.21 10.78 3.48
N GLY A 140 -1.88 9.63 3.48
CA GLY A 140 -3.35 9.56 3.42
C GLY A 140 -4.03 10.00 4.73
N LEU A 141 -3.36 9.84 5.86
CA LEU A 141 -3.84 10.23 7.17
C LEU A 141 -3.54 11.71 7.48
N LEU A 142 -2.34 12.18 7.13
CA LEU A 142 -1.76 13.43 7.61
C LEU A 142 -1.68 14.52 6.54
N THR A 143 -1.78 14.17 5.27
CA THR A 143 -1.50 15.03 4.11
C THR A 143 -0.01 15.40 4.02
N GLN A 144 0.73 14.75 3.15
CA GLN A 144 2.16 15.01 3.00
C GLN A 144 2.41 16.32 2.25
N VAL A 145 3.23 17.17 2.82
CA VAL A 145 3.76 18.38 2.18
C VAL A 145 4.58 17.98 0.94
N GLY A 146 4.43 18.72 -0.16
CA GLY A 146 5.16 18.47 -1.39
C GLY A 146 4.74 17.19 -2.13
N ALA A 147 3.52 16.67 -1.92
CA ALA A 147 3.06 15.45 -2.58
C ALA A 147 1.53 15.42 -2.75
N ALA A 148 0.99 16.38 -3.52
CA ALA A 148 -0.46 16.55 -3.64
C ALA A 148 -1.19 15.34 -4.23
N PRO A 149 -0.84 14.79 -5.42
CA PRO A 149 -1.53 13.63 -5.98
C PRO A 149 -1.38 12.38 -5.10
N TYR A 150 -0.19 12.19 -4.54
CA TYR A 150 0.08 11.06 -3.66
C TYR A 150 -0.79 11.09 -2.40
N SER A 151 -0.87 12.24 -1.72
CA SER A 151 -1.68 12.40 -0.52
C SER A 151 -3.16 12.14 -0.77
N VAL A 152 -3.70 12.68 -1.87
CA VAL A 152 -5.11 12.51 -2.25
C VAL A 152 -5.40 11.03 -2.56
N THR A 153 -4.56 10.38 -3.36
CA THR A 153 -4.76 8.98 -3.73
C THR A 153 -4.60 8.03 -2.53
N LYS A 154 -3.66 8.29 -1.62
CA LYS A 154 -3.50 7.48 -0.41
C LYS A 154 -4.61 7.69 0.61
N ALA A 155 -5.22 8.88 0.67
CA ALA A 155 -6.44 9.11 1.46
C ALA A 155 -7.63 8.35 0.87
N ALA A 156 -7.77 8.31 -0.46
CA ALA A 156 -8.81 7.53 -1.14
C ALA A 156 -8.65 6.01 -0.89
N ALA A 157 -7.41 5.49 -0.96
CA ALA A 157 -7.13 4.08 -0.67
C ALA A 157 -7.47 3.69 0.78
N LEU A 158 -7.15 4.57 1.76
CA LEU A 158 -7.53 4.38 3.16
C LEU A 158 -9.05 4.35 3.33
N SER A 159 -9.75 5.35 2.78
CA SER A 159 -11.22 5.44 2.86
C SER A 159 -11.90 4.22 2.23
N LEU A 160 -11.38 3.71 1.12
CA LEU A 160 -11.87 2.46 0.51
C LEU A 160 -11.71 1.27 1.47
N ALA A 161 -10.54 1.12 2.09
CA ALA A 161 -10.27 0.04 3.04
C ALA A 161 -11.23 0.10 4.26
N GLU A 162 -11.46 1.31 4.81
CA GLU A 162 -12.43 1.54 5.88
C GLU A 162 -13.84 1.13 5.45
N TRP A 163 -14.26 1.57 4.28
CA TRP A 163 -15.59 1.26 3.74
C TRP A 163 -15.79 -0.25 3.58
N ILE A 164 -14.78 -0.97 3.05
CA ILE A 164 -14.83 -2.43 2.89
C ILE A 164 -14.95 -3.11 4.26
N LYS A 165 -14.14 -2.70 5.25
CA LYS A 165 -14.19 -3.27 6.60
C LYS A 165 -15.55 -3.06 7.26
N ILE A 166 -16.11 -1.85 7.16
CA ILE A 166 -17.42 -1.50 7.72
C ILE A 166 -18.53 -2.33 7.04
N THR A 167 -18.47 -2.47 5.71
CA THR A 167 -19.55 -3.07 4.92
C THR A 167 -19.54 -4.59 4.94
N TYR A 168 -18.36 -5.22 4.92
CA TYR A 168 -18.22 -6.67 4.77
C TYR A 168 -17.59 -7.38 5.96
N GLY A 169 -17.21 -6.67 7.02
CA GLY A 169 -16.62 -7.27 8.21
C GLY A 169 -17.50 -8.34 8.86
N ASN A 170 -18.82 -8.12 8.90
CA ASN A 170 -19.78 -9.09 9.42
C ASN A 170 -20.05 -10.28 8.48
N LYS A 171 -19.46 -10.30 7.28
CA LYS A 171 -19.49 -11.40 6.32
C LYS A 171 -18.21 -12.25 6.34
N GLY A 172 -17.41 -12.13 7.39
CA GLY A 172 -16.15 -12.87 7.55
C GLY A 172 -14.97 -12.27 6.81
N ILE A 173 -15.05 -10.98 6.38
CA ILE A 173 -13.97 -10.31 5.67
C ILE A 173 -13.12 -9.49 6.64
N GLY A 174 -11.85 -9.93 6.81
CA GLY A 174 -10.81 -9.16 7.48
C GLY A 174 -10.28 -8.06 6.56
N VAL A 175 -9.94 -6.91 7.11
CA VAL A 175 -9.29 -5.81 6.36
C VAL A 175 -8.28 -5.12 7.26
N SER A 176 -7.08 -4.90 6.72
CA SER A 176 -6.06 -4.03 7.30
C SER A 176 -5.59 -2.99 6.28
N CYS A 177 -5.18 -1.83 6.77
CA CYS A 177 -4.62 -0.76 5.98
C CYS A 177 -3.25 -0.35 6.52
N LEU A 178 -2.20 -0.61 5.73
CA LEU A 178 -0.83 -0.25 6.04
C LEU A 178 -0.59 1.22 5.69
N CYS A 179 -0.21 2.02 6.69
CA CYS A 179 0.02 3.46 6.57
C CYS A 179 1.43 3.85 7.06
N PRO A 180 2.49 3.49 6.35
CA PRO A 180 3.86 3.81 6.73
C PRO A 180 4.19 5.28 6.41
N GLN A 181 5.18 5.83 7.11
CA GLN A 181 5.97 6.99 6.66
C GLN A 181 7.06 6.51 5.70
N ALA A 182 8.26 7.04 5.79
CA ALA A 182 9.35 6.68 4.88
C ALA A 182 9.88 5.26 5.16
N VAL A 183 9.95 4.47 4.10
CA VAL A 183 10.52 3.11 4.09
C VAL A 183 11.65 3.07 3.06
N LYS A 184 12.76 2.42 3.37
CA LYS A 184 13.92 2.28 2.48
C LYS A 184 13.59 1.40 1.27
N THR A 185 13.13 2.01 0.20
CA THR A 185 12.72 1.38 -1.07
C THR A 185 13.24 2.19 -2.26
N ALA A 186 13.06 1.70 -3.46
CA ALA A 186 13.35 2.46 -4.68
C ALA A 186 12.61 3.81 -4.72
N MET A 187 11.40 3.89 -4.17
CA MET A 187 10.61 5.12 -4.10
C MET A 187 11.28 6.23 -3.27
N THR A 188 12.08 5.87 -2.27
CA THR A 188 12.77 6.80 -1.37
C THR A 188 14.28 6.89 -1.62
N ALA A 189 14.79 6.27 -2.69
CA ALA A 189 16.22 6.24 -3.02
C ALA A 189 16.84 7.63 -3.24
N ASN A 190 16.03 8.57 -3.76
CA ASN A 190 16.43 9.97 -3.99
C ASN A 190 16.07 10.90 -2.81
N GLY A 191 15.78 10.34 -1.64
CA GLY A 191 15.37 11.04 -0.44
C GLY A 191 13.89 10.85 -0.09
N ALA A 192 13.62 10.88 1.21
CA ALA A 192 12.28 10.65 1.74
C ALA A 192 11.43 11.94 1.88
N GLY A 193 12.00 13.10 1.57
CA GLY A 193 11.33 14.38 1.76
C GLY A 193 10.80 14.54 3.19
N THR A 194 9.62 15.15 3.31
CA THR A 194 8.98 15.34 4.62
C THR A 194 8.46 14.04 5.26
N ALA A 195 8.36 12.95 4.50
CA ALA A 195 8.00 11.63 5.05
C ALA A 195 9.12 11.02 5.92
N GLY A 196 10.37 11.49 5.76
CA GLY A 196 11.52 10.99 6.52
C GLY A 196 11.80 11.73 7.84
N VAL A 197 10.90 12.59 8.31
CA VAL A 197 11.11 13.42 9.51
C VAL A 197 11.39 12.60 10.77
N ASP A 198 10.80 11.42 10.89
CA ASP A 198 10.96 10.51 12.01
C ASP A 198 11.93 9.34 11.68
N GLY A 199 12.67 9.46 10.58
CA GLY A 199 13.57 8.43 10.06
C GLY A 199 12.95 7.54 9.00
N MET A 200 13.74 6.58 8.54
CA MET A 200 13.30 5.56 7.58
C MET A 200 13.46 4.17 8.20
N ILE A 201 12.44 3.36 8.08
CA ILE A 201 12.47 1.95 8.49
C ILE A 201 12.79 1.02 7.31
N GLU A 202 13.16 -0.22 7.60
CA GLU A 202 13.36 -1.26 6.59
C GLU A 202 12.01 -1.82 6.12
N PRO A 203 11.91 -2.30 4.86
CA PRO A 203 10.69 -2.95 4.36
C PRO A 203 10.23 -4.14 5.21
N GLU A 204 11.17 -4.85 5.82
CA GLU A 204 10.92 -5.99 6.70
C GLU A 204 10.17 -5.59 7.99
N GLU A 205 10.39 -4.39 8.50
CA GLU A 205 9.68 -3.86 9.67
C GLU A 205 8.20 -3.60 9.32
N CYS A 206 7.94 -3.05 8.11
CA CYS A 206 6.56 -2.94 7.60
C CYS A 206 5.90 -4.30 7.46
N ALA A 207 6.61 -5.27 6.88
CA ALA A 207 6.08 -6.61 6.66
C ALA A 207 5.78 -7.32 7.99
N ALA A 208 6.65 -7.21 8.99
CA ALA A 208 6.41 -7.76 10.32
C ALA A 208 5.16 -7.16 10.98
N ALA A 209 4.98 -5.84 10.89
CA ALA A 209 3.79 -5.17 11.41
C ALA A 209 2.50 -5.63 10.70
N VAL A 210 2.56 -5.93 9.39
CA VAL A 210 1.42 -6.46 8.63
C VAL A 210 1.07 -7.87 9.09
N ILE A 211 2.04 -8.76 9.26
CA ILE A 211 1.80 -10.13 9.75
C ILE A 211 1.11 -10.09 11.11
N GLU A 212 1.65 -9.33 12.05
CA GLU A 212 1.09 -9.17 13.39
C GLU A 212 -0.35 -8.61 13.36
N ALA A 213 -0.59 -7.60 12.51
CA ALA A 213 -1.90 -6.98 12.37
C ALA A 213 -2.95 -7.94 11.77
N ILE A 214 -2.58 -8.76 10.78
CA ILE A 214 -3.46 -9.77 10.19
C ILE A 214 -3.84 -10.82 11.25
N GLU A 215 -2.88 -11.29 12.04
CA GLU A 215 -3.13 -12.27 13.11
C GLU A 215 -4.05 -11.71 14.19
N LYS A 216 -3.91 -10.43 14.54
CA LYS A 216 -4.74 -9.72 15.52
C LYS A 216 -6.01 -9.11 14.93
N GLU A 217 -6.20 -9.18 13.62
CA GLU A 217 -7.29 -8.53 12.86
C GLU A 217 -7.37 -7.01 13.09
N GLN A 218 -6.22 -6.39 13.29
CA GLN A 218 -6.08 -4.95 13.47
C GLN A 218 -6.26 -4.23 12.13
N PHE A 219 -7.09 -3.18 12.10
CA PHE A 219 -7.36 -2.43 10.86
C PHE A 219 -6.21 -1.51 10.48
N LEU A 220 -5.86 -0.55 11.34
CA LEU A 220 -4.86 0.48 11.02
C LEU A 220 -3.46 0.02 11.45
N ILE A 221 -2.55 -0.05 10.48
CA ILE A 221 -1.15 -0.43 10.69
C ILE A 221 -0.26 0.79 10.47
N THR A 222 0.33 1.31 11.54
CA THR A 222 1.26 2.43 11.52
C THR A 222 2.61 1.97 12.06
N PRO A 223 3.53 1.49 11.20
CA PRO A 223 4.84 0.98 11.65
C PRO A 223 5.68 2.05 12.37
N HIS A 224 5.47 3.33 12.00
CA HIS A 224 6.03 4.46 12.74
C HIS A 224 5.07 4.89 13.84
N GLY A 225 5.49 4.79 15.10
CA GLY A 225 4.64 5.07 16.27
C GLY A 225 4.14 6.52 16.32
N GLU A 226 4.92 7.47 15.82
CA GLU A 226 4.64 8.89 15.77
C GLU A 226 3.38 9.23 14.96
N VAL A 227 3.03 8.42 13.97
CA VAL A 227 1.85 8.63 13.12
C VAL A 227 0.56 8.69 13.94
N LEU A 228 0.41 7.83 14.95
CA LEU A 228 -0.77 7.84 15.83
C LEU A 228 -0.86 9.12 16.64
N GLU A 229 0.26 9.65 17.13
CA GLU A 229 0.28 10.94 17.81
C GLU A 229 -0.11 12.09 16.88
N TYR A 230 0.37 12.08 15.63
CA TYR A 230 0.04 13.08 14.65
C TYR A 230 -1.45 13.08 14.29
N ILE A 231 -2.04 11.89 14.13
CA ILE A 231 -3.49 11.76 13.93
C ILE A 231 -4.27 12.39 15.09
N ASN A 232 -3.87 12.07 16.33
CA ASN A 232 -4.50 12.63 17.52
C ASN A 232 -4.35 14.16 17.57
N ARG A 233 -3.17 14.70 17.27
CA ARG A 233 -2.95 16.15 17.20
C ARG A 233 -3.82 16.82 16.14
N LYS A 234 -3.94 16.20 14.95
CA LYS A 234 -4.77 16.66 13.85
C LYS A 234 -6.26 16.66 14.25
N ALA A 235 -6.76 15.56 14.80
CA ALA A 235 -8.16 15.41 15.19
C ALA A 235 -8.57 16.36 16.32
N ASN A 236 -7.69 16.60 17.31
CA ASN A 236 -7.98 17.45 18.45
C ASN A 236 -8.03 18.95 18.11
N ASN A 237 -7.27 19.42 17.12
CA ASN A 237 -7.30 20.82 16.69
C ASN A 237 -6.83 20.94 15.22
N TYR A 238 -7.78 20.90 14.30
CA TYR A 238 -7.54 20.86 12.88
C TYR A 238 -6.86 22.14 12.35
N ASP A 239 -7.30 23.32 12.82
CA ASP A 239 -6.73 24.61 12.38
C ASP A 239 -5.28 24.76 12.84
N ARG A 240 -4.98 24.35 14.08
CA ARG A 240 -3.61 24.35 14.60
C ARG A 240 -2.73 23.37 13.80
N TRP A 241 -3.27 22.20 13.44
CA TRP A 241 -2.58 21.24 12.58
C TRP A 241 -2.25 21.85 11.23
N ILE A 242 -3.24 22.42 10.52
CA ILE A 242 -3.04 23.07 9.22
C ILE A 242 -1.98 24.17 9.31
N SER A 243 -2.05 25.04 10.34
CA SER A 243 -1.04 26.08 10.57
C SER A 243 0.38 25.51 10.79
N GLY A 244 0.48 24.33 11.43
CA GLY A 244 1.74 23.60 11.58
C GLY A 244 2.27 23.08 10.26
N MET A 245 1.40 22.52 9.42
CA MET A 245 1.74 21.99 8.10
C MET A 245 2.13 23.11 7.10
N GLN A 246 1.52 24.31 7.21
CA GLN A 246 1.93 25.48 6.43
C GLN A 246 3.38 25.86 6.74
N ARG A 247 3.77 25.94 8.02
CA ARG A 247 5.18 26.19 8.41
C ARG A 247 6.14 25.10 7.94
N LEU A 248 5.67 23.85 7.87
CA LEU A 248 6.46 22.76 7.32
C LEU A 248 6.62 22.92 5.80
N GLN A 249 5.58 23.37 5.09
CA GLN A 249 5.64 23.69 3.66
C GLN A 249 6.66 24.80 3.37
N GLU A 250 6.64 25.89 4.15
CA GLU A 250 7.62 26.98 4.02
C GLU A 250 9.06 26.48 4.14
N LYS A 251 9.34 25.64 5.16
CA LYS A 251 10.65 25.01 5.32
C LYS A 251 11.02 24.07 4.16
N TYR A 252 10.03 23.34 3.63
CA TYR A 252 10.24 22.47 2.49
C TYR A 252 10.63 23.25 1.25
N GLU A 253 9.98 24.37 0.98
CA GLU A 253 10.29 25.26 -0.13
C GLU A 253 11.69 25.89 -0.01
N GLU A 254 12.10 26.31 1.19
CA GLU A 254 13.46 26.80 1.44
C GLU A 254 14.53 25.74 1.14
N PHE A 255 14.28 24.48 1.55
CA PHE A 255 15.26 23.39 1.40
C PHE A 255 15.30 22.80 -0.01
N TYR A 256 14.15 22.73 -0.71
CA TYR A 256 14.01 22.04 -1.99
C TYR A 256 13.71 23.00 -3.16
N GLY A 257 13.43 24.27 -2.88
CA GLY A 257 13.10 25.26 -3.90
C GLY A 257 14.22 25.49 -4.93
N ASP A 258 15.47 25.32 -4.54
CA ASP A 258 16.62 25.41 -5.44
C ASP A 258 16.81 24.11 -6.28
N LEU A 259 16.43 22.96 -5.74
CA LEU A 259 16.46 21.67 -6.47
C LEU A 259 15.33 21.53 -7.50
N LEU A 260 14.24 22.30 -7.34
CA LEU A 260 13.09 22.29 -8.26
C LEU A 260 13.26 23.29 -9.41
N LYS A 261 14.17 24.26 -9.29
CA LYS A 261 14.45 25.26 -10.34
C LYS A 261 15.40 24.76 -11.44
N ASP A 262 16.12 23.66 -11.17
CA ASP A 262 17.11 23.08 -12.10
C ASP A 262 16.56 21.86 -12.89
N LYS A 263 15.25 21.64 -12.89
CA LYS A 263 14.55 20.63 -13.68
C LYS A 263 13.55 21.30 -14.63
#